data_47fcc187f18fb1f0788f360353cdf784
#
_entry.id   47fcc187f18fb1f0788f360353cdf784
#
_cell.length_a   1.000
_cell.length_b   1.000
_cell.length_c   1.000
_cell.angle_alpha   90.00
_cell.angle_beta   90.00
_cell.angle_gamma   90.00
#
_symmetry.space_group_name_H-M   'P 1'
#
loop_
_entity.id
_entity.type
_entity.pdbx_description
1 polymer ?
#
loop_
_entity_poly.entity_id
_entity_poly.type
_entity_poly.pdbx_seq_one_letter_code
_entity_poly.pdbx_strand_id
1 'polypeptide(L)'
;VIRGNKELPVEGQHPLPSDTYTIFKMLKDNGYKTSVFGKWGLGAPNTEGAPENQNVDEFFGFNCQRLSHSYYPYHLWHNENKIMLDGNKGKGEECYAPYLIHDEAIDFIKENRDTTFFMWYTSIIPHAELKVPKDVLKQFVGHPNFDEEKAFVGCDDGEYYKNAGYGSQQYTHATFAAMISILDRHVGEICSTLDSLGIADNTIIIFTSDNGPHFEGGADPDFFDSNGELRGYKRDLYEGGIRVPFIVKWNNVVDKNSKS
;
A
#
# COMPACT_ATOMS: atom_id res chain seq x y z
N VAL A 1 -11.02 2.08 -18.12
CA VAL A 1 -10.01 1.26 -18.82
C VAL A 1 -9.74 0.01 -18.00
N ILE A 2 -9.99 -1.17 -18.57
CA ILE A 2 -9.67 -2.43 -17.88
C ILE A 2 -8.19 -2.68 -18.05
N ARG A 3 -7.46 -2.67 -16.93
CA ARG A 3 -6.01 -2.86 -16.88
C ARG A 3 -5.68 -4.19 -16.23
N GLY A 4 -6.07 -5.30 -16.85
CA GLY A 4 -5.81 -6.63 -16.31
C GLY A 4 -4.32 -6.91 -16.08
N ASN A 5 -4.02 -7.88 -15.23
CA ASN A 5 -2.67 -8.42 -15.11
C ASN A 5 -2.27 -9.09 -16.42
N LYS A 6 -1.00 -8.94 -16.81
CA LYS A 6 -0.44 -9.73 -17.90
C LYS A 6 -0.34 -11.20 -17.51
N GLU A 7 -0.38 -12.08 -18.50
CA GLU A 7 -0.18 -13.50 -18.27
C GLU A 7 1.26 -13.80 -17.81
N LEU A 8 1.41 -14.81 -17.00
CA LEU A 8 2.73 -15.27 -16.58
C LEU A 8 3.53 -15.80 -17.78
N PRO A 9 4.87 -15.64 -17.79
CA PRO A 9 5.70 -15.16 -16.67
C PRO A 9 5.91 -13.64 -16.63
N VAL A 10 5.15 -12.86 -17.39
CA VAL A 10 5.34 -11.40 -17.48
C VAL A 10 4.84 -10.73 -16.22
N GLU A 11 5.73 -10.02 -15.54
CA GLU A 11 5.41 -9.22 -14.39
C GLU A 11 4.72 -7.91 -14.78
N GLY A 12 3.66 -7.54 -14.03
CA GLY A 12 2.99 -6.24 -14.15
C GLY A 12 1.68 -6.27 -14.93
N GLN A 13 1.12 -5.09 -15.11
CA GLN A 13 -0.13 -4.83 -15.81
C GLN A 13 0.12 -4.37 -17.24
N HIS A 14 -0.97 -4.26 -18.02
CA HIS A 14 -0.92 -3.54 -19.29
C HIS A 14 -0.48 -2.10 -19.04
N PRO A 15 0.46 -1.59 -19.86
CA PRO A 15 1.03 -0.27 -19.62
C PRO A 15 0.00 0.85 -19.79
N LEU A 16 0.15 1.88 -18.96
CA LEU A 16 -0.47 3.17 -19.19
C LEU A 16 0.22 3.81 -20.39
N PRO A 17 -0.50 4.33 -21.40
CA PRO A 17 0.12 5.02 -22.52
C PRO A 17 0.98 6.20 -22.07
N SER A 18 2.12 6.39 -22.75
CA SER A 18 3.10 7.42 -22.40
C SER A 18 2.59 8.86 -22.58
N ASP A 19 1.57 9.06 -23.40
CA ASP A 19 0.91 10.34 -23.63
C ASP A 19 -0.18 10.67 -22.61
N THR A 20 -0.44 9.77 -21.65
CA THR A 20 -1.42 10.01 -20.59
C THR A 20 -0.96 11.15 -19.67
N TYR A 21 -1.81 12.19 -19.56
CA TYR A 21 -1.54 13.28 -18.63
C TYR A 21 -1.88 12.87 -17.19
N THR A 22 -0.82 12.61 -16.42
CA THR A 22 -0.91 12.13 -15.03
C THR A 22 -0.63 13.25 -14.03
N ILE A 23 -0.98 13.03 -12.75
CA ILE A 23 -0.60 13.94 -11.66
C ILE A 23 0.94 14.07 -11.56
N PHE A 24 1.68 13.00 -11.83
CA PHE A 24 3.15 13.05 -11.83
C PHE A 24 3.67 14.00 -12.91
N LYS A 25 3.14 13.89 -14.13
CA LYS A 25 3.51 14.81 -15.21
C LYS A 25 3.17 16.25 -14.86
N MET A 26 1.97 16.50 -14.36
CA MET A 26 1.52 17.85 -13.95
C MET A 26 2.47 18.46 -12.90
N LEU A 27 2.82 17.69 -11.89
CA LEU A 27 3.66 18.16 -10.79
C LEU A 27 5.13 18.32 -11.22
N LYS A 28 5.62 17.40 -12.04
CA LYS A 28 6.97 17.51 -12.62
C LYS A 28 7.12 18.76 -13.52
N ASP A 29 6.13 19.04 -14.34
CA ASP A 29 6.09 20.25 -15.19
C ASP A 29 6.08 21.55 -14.32
N ASN A 30 5.71 21.44 -13.04
CA ASN A 30 5.72 22.54 -12.06
C ASN A 30 6.90 22.46 -11.06
N GLY A 31 7.94 21.70 -11.36
CA GLY A 31 9.20 21.67 -10.61
C GLY A 31 9.20 20.77 -9.36
N TYR A 32 8.21 19.90 -9.20
CA TYR A 32 8.22 18.93 -8.12
C TYR A 32 9.13 17.74 -8.43
N LYS A 33 9.87 17.26 -7.45
CA LYS A 33 10.43 15.91 -7.47
C LYS A 33 9.33 14.93 -7.12
N THR A 34 9.12 13.91 -7.93
CA THR A 34 7.98 12.98 -7.83
C THR A 34 8.44 11.61 -7.36
N SER A 35 7.67 10.98 -6.47
CA SER A 35 8.00 9.63 -5.98
C SER A 35 6.76 8.77 -5.73
N VAL A 36 6.97 7.45 -5.76
CA VAL A 36 5.97 6.44 -5.40
C VAL A 36 6.61 5.38 -4.53
N PHE A 37 6.02 5.13 -3.36
CA PHE A 37 6.42 4.07 -2.44
C PHE A 37 5.25 3.12 -2.19
N GLY A 38 5.37 1.87 -2.65
CA GLY A 38 4.33 0.86 -2.52
C GLY A 38 3.96 0.17 -3.82
N LYS A 39 2.65 0.03 -4.10
CA LYS A 39 2.16 -0.65 -5.31
C LYS A 39 1.99 0.32 -6.47
N TRP A 40 2.63 -0.01 -7.61
CA TRP A 40 2.48 0.73 -8.86
C TRP A 40 1.29 0.23 -9.70
N GLY A 41 1.46 -0.85 -10.43
CA GLY A 41 0.38 -1.49 -11.19
C GLY A 41 -0.05 -0.79 -12.48
N LEU A 42 0.71 0.17 -13.01
CA LEU A 42 0.38 0.92 -14.23
C LEU A 42 1.20 0.53 -15.45
N GLY A 43 2.08 -0.44 -15.32
CA GLY A 43 2.87 -1.02 -16.40
C GLY A 43 3.91 -2.01 -15.88
N ALA A 44 4.30 -2.95 -16.73
CA ALA A 44 5.40 -3.85 -16.44
C ALA A 44 6.75 -3.11 -16.52
N PRO A 45 7.83 -3.63 -15.92
CA PRO A 45 9.17 -3.11 -16.16
C PRO A 45 9.50 -3.01 -17.63
N ASN A 46 10.26 -2.00 -18.03
CA ASN A 46 10.66 -1.73 -19.42
C ASN A 46 9.49 -1.48 -20.39
N THR A 47 8.34 -1.03 -19.88
CA THR A 47 7.21 -0.60 -20.73
C THR A 47 6.98 0.90 -20.60
N GLU A 48 6.20 1.47 -21.53
CA GLU A 48 5.80 2.88 -21.45
C GLU A 48 5.07 3.25 -20.15
N GLY A 49 4.43 2.28 -19.49
CA GLY A 49 3.73 2.46 -18.21
C GLY A 49 4.59 2.22 -16.97
N ALA A 50 5.87 1.93 -17.09
CA ALA A 50 6.77 1.81 -15.94
C ALA A 50 6.92 3.17 -15.22
N PRO A 51 7.21 3.20 -13.90
CA PRO A 51 7.25 4.44 -13.12
C PRO A 51 8.11 5.53 -13.76
N GLU A 52 9.32 5.20 -14.15
CA GLU A 52 10.30 6.11 -14.77
C GLU A 52 9.78 6.73 -16.08
N ASN A 53 8.96 6.01 -16.84
CA ASN A 53 8.34 6.47 -18.08
C ASN A 53 7.04 7.26 -17.86
N GLN A 54 6.56 7.32 -16.61
CA GLN A 54 5.37 8.04 -16.18
C GLN A 54 5.69 9.26 -15.31
N ASN A 55 6.89 9.80 -15.44
CA ASN A 55 7.37 10.99 -14.70
C ASN A 55 7.48 10.78 -13.19
N VAL A 56 7.83 9.58 -12.75
CA VAL A 56 8.21 9.28 -11.38
C VAL A 56 9.74 9.30 -11.29
N ASP A 57 10.29 10.17 -10.44
CA ASP A 57 11.74 10.29 -10.27
C ASP A 57 12.30 9.21 -9.36
N GLU A 58 11.48 8.72 -8.42
CA GLU A 58 11.89 7.69 -7.48
C GLU A 58 10.73 6.74 -7.18
N PHE A 59 10.99 5.47 -7.38
CA PHE A 59 10.04 4.40 -7.12
C PHE A 59 10.68 3.31 -6.27
N PHE A 60 10.03 2.92 -5.18
CA PHE A 60 10.38 1.70 -4.45
C PHE A 60 9.12 0.92 -4.08
N GLY A 61 9.05 -0.36 -4.50
CA GLY A 61 7.91 -1.20 -4.17
C GLY A 61 7.59 -2.31 -5.15
N PHE A 62 6.31 -2.57 -5.31
CA PHE A 62 5.78 -3.62 -6.18
C PHE A 62 5.42 -3.04 -7.55
N ASN A 63 6.14 -3.44 -8.57
CA ASN A 63 5.74 -3.10 -9.94
C ASN A 63 4.48 -3.89 -10.36
N CYS A 64 4.33 -5.11 -9.89
CA CYS A 64 3.26 -6.03 -10.23
C CYS A 64 2.16 -6.09 -9.17
N GLN A 65 0.90 -5.92 -9.58
CA GLN A 65 -0.25 -6.04 -8.67
C GLN A 65 -0.38 -7.44 -8.05
N ARG A 66 -0.05 -8.51 -8.78
CA ARG A 66 -0.09 -9.87 -8.25
C ARG A 66 0.98 -10.11 -7.18
N LEU A 67 2.20 -9.59 -7.40
CA LEU A 67 3.28 -9.71 -6.44
C LEU A 67 2.93 -9.02 -5.12
N SER A 68 2.18 -7.92 -5.17
CA SER A 68 1.71 -7.20 -3.99
C SER A 68 0.65 -7.94 -3.14
N HIS A 69 0.23 -9.13 -3.56
CA HIS A 69 -0.56 -10.03 -2.71
C HIS A 69 0.30 -10.77 -1.68
N SER A 70 1.62 -10.75 -1.80
CA SER A 70 2.54 -11.29 -0.80
C SER A 70 3.20 -10.17 -0.01
N TYR A 71 3.13 -10.26 1.31
CA TYR A 71 3.82 -9.33 2.22
C TYR A 71 5.29 -9.71 2.45
N TYR A 72 5.68 -10.92 2.04
CA TYR A 72 7.06 -11.42 2.01
C TYR A 72 7.44 -11.84 0.59
N PRO A 73 7.46 -10.89 -0.38
CA PRO A 73 7.76 -11.20 -1.78
C PRO A 73 9.21 -11.61 -1.95
N TYR A 74 9.53 -12.26 -3.07
CA TYR A 74 10.91 -12.62 -3.40
C TYR A 74 11.74 -11.44 -3.90
N HIS A 75 11.09 -10.37 -4.32
CA HIS A 75 11.75 -9.13 -4.75
C HIS A 75 10.81 -7.93 -4.67
N LEU A 76 11.44 -6.79 -4.63
CA LEU A 76 10.84 -5.47 -4.91
C LEU A 76 11.60 -4.81 -6.07
N TRP A 77 11.18 -3.61 -6.42
CA TRP A 77 11.84 -2.80 -7.42
C TRP A 77 12.25 -1.46 -6.82
N HIS A 78 13.47 -1.02 -7.14
CA HIS A 78 13.95 0.34 -6.91
C HIS A 78 14.25 0.95 -8.28
N ASN A 79 13.34 1.77 -8.76
CA ASN A 79 13.34 2.25 -10.14
C ASN A 79 13.41 1.06 -11.13
N GLU A 80 14.42 1.01 -12.00
CA GLU A 80 14.64 -0.07 -12.96
C GLU A 80 15.34 -1.31 -12.35
N ASN A 81 15.76 -1.22 -11.08
CA ASN A 81 16.55 -2.27 -10.44
C ASN A 81 15.68 -3.22 -9.63
N LYS A 82 15.79 -4.50 -9.93
CA LYS A 82 15.15 -5.55 -9.13
C LYS A 82 15.97 -5.84 -7.88
N ILE A 83 15.36 -5.66 -6.72
CA ILE A 83 15.97 -5.92 -5.41
C ILE A 83 15.51 -7.29 -4.91
N MET A 84 16.42 -8.25 -4.87
CA MET A 84 16.12 -9.60 -4.40
C MET A 84 16.06 -9.67 -2.88
N LEU A 85 15.03 -10.29 -2.34
CA LEU A 85 14.80 -10.48 -0.91
C LEU A 85 15.07 -11.96 -0.56
N ASP A 86 16.34 -12.31 -0.46
CA ASP A 86 16.79 -13.70 -0.29
C ASP A 86 16.26 -14.35 0.99
N GLY A 87 16.04 -13.59 2.06
CA GLY A 87 15.42 -14.06 3.29
C GLY A 87 13.97 -14.49 3.16
N ASN A 88 13.34 -14.21 2.02
CA ASN A 88 11.95 -14.60 1.75
C ASN A 88 11.85 -15.84 0.82
N LYS A 89 12.98 -16.44 0.40
CA LYS A 89 12.97 -17.62 -0.48
C LYS A 89 12.26 -18.80 0.16
N GLY A 90 11.50 -19.55 -0.63
CA GLY A 90 10.73 -20.70 -0.17
C GLY A 90 9.60 -20.27 0.78
N LYS A 91 9.74 -20.61 2.05
CA LYS A 91 8.82 -20.20 3.13
C LYS A 91 9.47 -19.19 4.10
N GLY A 92 10.51 -18.48 3.65
CA GLY A 92 11.18 -17.45 4.45
C GLY A 92 10.28 -16.24 4.67
N GLU A 93 10.38 -15.62 5.83
CA GLU A 93 9.61 -14.46 6.25
C GLU A 93 10.51 -13.46 7.01
N GLU A 94 11.67 -13.11 6.39
CA GLU A 94 12.63 -12.22 7.03
C GLU A 94 12.44 -10.75 6.60
N CYS A 95 12.01 -10.54 5.35
CA CYS A 95 11.90 -9.20 4.77
C CYS A 95 10.43 -8.82 4.57
N TYR A 96 9.83 -8.18 5.55
CA TYR A 96 8.45 -7.68 5.46
C TYR A 96 8.39 -6.43 4.58
N ALA A 97 7.82 -6.57 3.40
CA ALA A 97 7.84 -5.53 2.37
C ALA A 97 7.29 -4.16 2.82
N PRO A 98 6.20 -4.07 3.62
CA PRO A 98 5.73 -2.76 4.08
C PRO A 98 6.74 -1.99 4.93
N TYR A 99 7.63 -2.66 5.68
CA TYR A 99 8.68 -1.97 6.43
C TYR A 99 9.76 -1.41 5.50
N LEU A 100 10.23 -2.24 4.56
CA LEU A 100 11.23 -1.80 3.57
C LEU A 100 10.73 -0.60 2.76
N ILE A 101 9.47 -0.66 2.32
CA ILE A 101 8.83 0.43 1.56
C ILE A 101 8.70 1.68 2.42
N HIS A 102 8.38 1.53 3.69
CA HIS A 102 8.24 2.64 4.61
C HIS A 102 9.59 3.31 4.90
N ASP A 103 10.63 2.52 5.15
CA ASP A 103 11.99 3.03 5.41
C ASP A 103 12.47 3.89 4.24
N GLU A 104 12.32 3.42 3.00
CA GLU A 104 12.67 4.17 1.79
C GLU A 104 11.83 5.46 1.63
N ALA A 105 10.54 5.42 1.98
CA ALA A 105 9.70 6.62 1.96
C ALA A 105 10.16 7.66 2.99
N ILE A 106 10.55 7.23 4.18
CA ILE A 106 11.10 8.10 5.23
C ILE A 106 12.45 8.70 4.81
N ASP A 107 13.30 7.89 4.19
CA ASP A 107 14.61 8.37 3.71
C ASP A 107 14.45 9.35 2.55
N PHE A 108 13.52 9.11 1.63
CA PHE A 108 13.17 10.09 0.59
C PHE A 108 12.76 11.45 1.18
N ILE A 109 11.91 11.49 2.21
CA ILE A 109 11.51 12.74 2.87
C ILE A 109 12.73 13.47 3.46
N LYS A 110 13.62 12.75 4.15
CA LYS A 110 14.83 13.32 4.75
C LYS A 110 15.78 13.90 3.71
N GLU A 111 16.02 13.16 2.63
CA GLU A 111 16.94 13.56 1.56
C GLU A 111 16.40 14.74 0.74
N ASN A 112 15.09 14.89 0.65
CA ASN A 112 14.44 15.93 -0.15
C ASN A 112 13.81 17.06 0.66
N ARG A 113 14.19 17.21 1.94
CA ARG A 113 13.64 18.23 2.84
C ARG A 113 13.75 19.68 2.32
N ASP A 114 14.76 19.96 1.51
CA ASP A 114 15.03 21.27 0.91
C ASP A 114 14.52 21.37 -0.55
N THR A 115 13.75 20.37 -1.00
CA THR A 115 13.22 20.26 -2.36
C THR A 115 11.70 20.25 -2.31
N THR A 116 11.05 20.91 -3.26
CA THR A 116 9.60 20.73 -3.45
C THR A 116 9.34 19.34 -4.01
N PHE A 117 8.61 18.50 -3.27
CA PHE A 117 8.36 17.12 -3.67
C PHE A 117 6.89 16.73 -3.60
N PHE A 118 6.55 15.70 -4.34
CA PHE A 118 5.30 14.95 -4.26
C PHE A 118 5.61 13.49 -3.99
N MET A 119 5.11 12.97 -2.89
CA MET A 119 5.24 11.56 -2.54
C MET A 119 3.87 10.87 -2.57
N TRP A 120 3.72 9.85 -3.39
CA TRP A 120 2.54 8.99 -3.38
C TRP A 120 2.87 7.69 -2.66
N TYR A 121 2.42 7.57 -1.42
CA TYR A 121 2.60 6.39 -0.59
C TYR A 121 1.46 5.41 -0.81
N THR A 122 1.63 4.47 -1.76
CA THR A 122 0.62 3.49 -2.16
C THR A 122 0.74 2.20 -1.33
N SER A 123 0.46 2.32 -0.03
CA SER A 123 0.50 1.19 0.90
C SER A 123 -0.37 0.04 0.42
N ILE A 124 0.13 -1.20 0.58
CA ILE A 124 -0.67 -2.40 0.32
C ILE A 124 -1.52 -2.79 1.54
N ILE A 125 -1.27 -2.21 2.70
CA ILE A 125 -2.06 -2.44 3.92
C ILE A 125 -3.39 -1.66 3.81
N PRO A 126 -4.53 -2.28 4.12
CA PRO A 126 -4.75 -3.64 4.68
C PRO A 126 -5.23 -4.68 3.65
N HIS A 127 -4.81 -4.59 2.39
CA HIS A 127 -5.19 -5.56 1.36
C HIS A 127 -4.75 -6.98 1.75
N ALA A 128 -5.45 -8.02 1.31
CA ALA A 128 -5.00 -9.40 1.44
C ALA A 128 -3.69 -9.65 0.62
N GLU A 129 -2.81 -10.57 1.05
CA GLU A 129 -3.01 -11.54 2.13
C GLU A 129 -2.98 -10.88 3.52
N LEU A 130 -3.64 -11.52 4.50
CA LEU A 130 -3.57 -11.03 5.87
C LEU A 130 -2.29 -11.57 6.52
N LYS A 131 -1.27 -10.72 6.61
CA LYS A 131 0.03 -11.10 7.14
C LYS A 131 0.78 -9.93 7.78
N VAL A 132 1.37 -10.20 8.92
CA VAL A 132 2.23 -9.28 9.67
C VAL A 132 3.39 -10.05 10.29
N PRO A 133 4.46 -9.37 10.73
CA PRO A 133 5.52 -10.01 11.52
C PRO A 133 4.96 -10.69 12.77
N LYS A 134 5.56 -11.83 13.15
CA LYS A 134 5.05 -12.69 14.25
C LYS A 134 5.05 -12.00 15.60
N ASP A 135 5.99 -11.12 15.85
CA ASP A 135 6.09 -10.33 17.08
C ASP A 135 4.97 -9.28 17.19
N VAL A 136 4.54 -8.71 16.07
CA VAL A 136 3.38 -7.81 16.01
C VAL A 136 2.10 -8.62 16.23
N LEU A 137 1.91 -9.73 15.50
CA LEU A 137 0.72 -10.56 15.63
C LEU A 137 0.47 -11.04 17.08
N LYS A 138 1.53 -11.42 17.80
CA LYS A 138 1.45 -11.84 19.21
C LYS A 138 0.79 -10.83 20.15
N GLN A 139 0.79 -9.56 19.78
CA GLN A 139 0.18 -8.50 20.61
C GLN A 139 -1.35 -8.46 20.47
N PHE A 140 -1.90 -9.08 19.44
CA PHE A 140 -3.31 -9.06 19.09
C PHE A 140 -3.99 -10.43 19.31
N VAL A 141 -3.28 -11.53 19.13
CA VAL A 141 -3.84 -12.88 19.34
C VAL A 141 -4.23 -13.09 20.79
N GLY A 142 -5.46 -13.57 21.01
CA GLY A 142 -6.03 -13.78 22.35
C GLY A 142 -6.51 -12.51 23.04
N HIS A 143 -6.52 -11.37 22.34
CA HIS A 143 -7.15 -10.16 22.85
C HIS A 143 -8.68 -10.35 22.92
N PRO A 144 -9.37 -9.94 24.02
CA PRO A 144 -10.81 -10.19 24.18
C PRO A 144 -11.72 -9.67 23.05
N ASN A 145 -11.26 -8.68 22.28
CA ASN A 145 -12.00 -8.17 21.13
C ASN A 145 -11.94 -9.10 19.90
N PHE A 146 -11.08 -10.12 19.93
CA PHE A 146 -10.85 -11.06 18.80
C PHE A 146 -10.95 -12.52 19.27
N ASP A 147 -11.91 -12.82 20.17
CA ASP A 147 -12.15 -14.16 20.70
C ASP A 147 -12.87 -15.09 19.70
N GLU A 148 -13.55 -14.52 18.70
CA GLU A 148 -14.19 -15.25 17.61
C GLU A 148 -13.36 -15.19 16.32
N GLU A 149 -12.20 -15.84 16.32
CA GLU A 149 -11.34 -15.90 15.14
C GLU A 149 -11.90 -16.84 14.07
N LYS A 150 -11.80 -16.39 12.81
CA LYS A 150 -12.11 -17.22 11.64
C LYS A 150 -10.82 -17.55 10.91
N ALA A 151 -10.52 -18.85 10.74
CA ALA A 151 -9.38 -19.23 9.93
C ALA A 151 -9.70 -19.14 8.44
N PHE A 152 -8.75 -18.59 7.67
CA PHE A 152 -8.77 -18.61 6.22
C PHE A 152 -7.76 -19.64 5.71
N VAL A 153 -8.22 -20.55 4.84
CA VAL A 153 -7.36 -21.53 4.17
C VAL A 153 -7.13 -21.06 2.74
N GLY A 154 -5.90 -20.73 2.45
CA GLY A 154 -5.48 -20.16 1.18
C GLY A 154 -4.44 -20.99 0.44
N CYS A 155 -3.62 -20.33 -0.35
CA CYS A 155 -2.54 -20.94 -1.12
C CYS A 155 -1.20 -20.64 -0.42
N ASP A 156 -0.52 -21.68 0.04
CA ASP A 156 0.74 -21.58 0.77
C ASP A 156 1.94 -22.16 -0.01
N ASP A 157 1.91 -22.04 -1.34
CA ASP A 157 2.94 -22.58 -2.24
C ASP A 157 4.20 -21.71 -2.36
N GLY A 158 4.21 -20.53 -1.71
CA GLY A 158 5.33 -19.59 -1.71
C GLY A 158 5.47 -18.77 -3.00
N GLU A 159 4.59 -18.99 -3.97
CA GLU A 159 4.56 -18.25 -5.23
C GLU A 159 3.15 -17.70 -5.52
N TYR A 160 2.52 -17.10 -4.51
CA TYR A 160 1.13 -16.64 -4.53
C TYR A 160 0.79 -15.74 -5.72
N TYR A 161 1.72 -14.90 -6.15
CA TYR A 161 1.51 -14.01 -7.28
C TYR A 161 1.32 -14.76 -8.61
N LYS A 162 1.88 -15.98 -8.75
CA LYS A 162 1.67 -16.84 -9.92
C LYS A 162 0.26 -17.41 -9.94
N ASN A 163 -0.23 -17.83 -8.79
CA ASN A 163 -1.54 -18.47 -8.65
C ASN A 163 -2.66 -17.47 -8.35
N ALA A 164 -2.35 -16.19 -8.18
CA ALA A 164 -3.26 -15.12 -7.78
C ALA A 164 -4.02 -15.43 -6.46
N GLY A 165 -3.45 -16.30 -5.62
CA GLY A 165 -4.00 -16.69 -4.33
C GLY A 165 -3.57 -15.74 -3.20
N TYR A 166 -4.08 -16.03 -2.02
CA TYR A 166 -3.68 -15.42 -0.74
C TYR A 166 -3.23 -16.52 0.20
N GLY A 167 -2.24 -16.23 1.05
CA GLY A 167 -1.76 -17.15 2.06
C GLY A 167 -2.82 -17.47 3.13
N SER A 168 -2.70 -18.66 3.75
CA SER A 168 -3.56 -19.05 4.87
C SER A 168 -3.32 -18.18 6.09
N GLN A 169 -4.40 -17.90 6.85
CA GLN A 169 -4.32 -17.17 8.11
C GLN A 169 -5.25 -17.80 9.17
N GLN A 170 -4.67 -18.16 10.30
CA GLN A 170 -5.42 -18.76 11.41
C GLN A 170 -6.17 -17.71 12.22
N TYR A 171 -5.60 -16.52 12.38
CA TYR A 171 -6.09 -15.44 13.24
C TYR A 171 -6.43 -14.22 12.39
N THR A 172 -7.51 -14.30 11.60
CA THR A 172 -7.81 -13.27 10.59
C THR A 172 -8.16 -11.93 11.20
N HIS A 173 -8.95 -11.89 12.28
CA HIS A 173 -9.35 -10.65 12.94
C HIS A 173 -8.14 -9.98 13.62
N ALA A 174 -7.39 -10.74 14.43
CA ALA A 174 -6.19 -10.23 15.09
C ALA A 174 -5.15 -9.75 14.07
N THR A 175 -4.97 -10.48 12.94
CA THR A 175 -4.03 -10.09 11.90
C THR A 175 -4.47 -8.81 11.19
N PHE A 176 -5.75 -8.67 10.86
CA PHE A 176 -6.26 -7.46 10.22
C PHE A 176 -6.08 -6.24 11.12
N ALA A 177 -6.41 -6.36 12.42
CA ALA A 177 -6.18 -5.29 13.40
C ALA A 177 -4.69 -4.93 13.54
N ALA A 178 -3.81 -5.95 13.54
CA ALA A 178 -2.36 -5.74 13.56
C ALA A 178 -1.86 -5.02 12.29
N MET A 179 -2.40 -5.34 11.11
CA MET A 179 -2.11 -4.63 9.86
C MET A 179 -2.50 -3.16 9.96
N ILE A 180 -3.70 -2.85 10.42
CA ILE A 180 -4.16 -1.45 10.62
C ILE A 180 -3.24 -0.71 11.60
N SER A 181 -2.81 -1.35 12.68
CA SER A 181 -1.86 -0.76 13.63
C SER A 181 -0.50 -0.42 12.99
N ILE A 182 -0.01 -1.24 12.06
CA ILE A 182 1.20 -0.95 11.29
C ILE A 182 0.97 0.27 10.38
N LEU A 183 -0.16 0.33 9.69
CA LEU A 183 -0.50 1.46 8.82
C LEU A 183 -0.58 2.77 9.60
N ASP A 184 -1.28 2.76 10.74
CA ASP A 184 -1.39 3.92 11.62
C ASP A 184 -0.02 4.41 12.11
N ARG A 185 0.86 3.48 12.52
CA ARG A 185 2.23 3.80 12.90
C ARG A 185 3.01 4.43 11.74
N HIS A 186 2.92 3.90 10.52
CA HIS A 186 3.61 4.46 9.35
C HIS A 186 3.14 5.90 9.06
N VAL A 187 1.85 6.17 9.15
CA VAL A 187 1.31 7.54 9.01
C VAL A 187 1.86 8.45 10.11
N GLY A 188 1.89 7.96 11.35
CA GLY A 188 2.45 8.69 12.49
C GLY A 188 3.94 9.02 12.31
N GLU A 189 4.73 8.07 11.81
CA GLU A 189 6.17 8.24 11.53
C GLU A 189 6.43 9.23 10.39
N ILE A 190 5.62 9.22 9.32
CA ILE A 190 5.67 10.24 8.26
C ILE A 190 5.40 11.63 8.85
N CYS A 191 4.32 11.78 9.63
CA CYS A 191 3.99 13.06 10.26
C CYS A 191 5.11 13.55 11.18
N SER A 192 5.65 12.68 12.02
CA SER A 192 6.73 13.01 12.95
C SER A 192 8.03 13.38 12.24
N THR A 193 8.33 12.73 11.12
CA THR A 193 9.48 13.04 10.28
C THR A 193 9.37 14.45 9.70
N LEU A 194 8.22 14.79 9.12
CA LEU A 194 7.97 16.15 8.59
C LEU A 194 8.04 17.23 9.67
N ASP A 195 7.51 16.95 10.87
CA ASP A 195 7.57 17.85 12.02
C ASP A 195 9.04 18.04 12.48
N SER A 196 9.80 16.95 12.60
CA SER A 196 11.21 16.99 13.04
C SER A 196 12.15 17.72 12.07
N LEU A 197 11.82 17.69 10.77
CA LEU A 197 12.56 18.39 9.72
C LEU A 197 12.11 19.86 9.57
N GLY A 198 11.07 20.29 10.27
CA GLY A 198 10.55 21.66 10.21
C GLY A 198 9.82 22.00 8.90
N ILE A 199 9.37 21.01 8.15
CA ILE A 199 8.68 21.21 6.85
C ILE A 199 7.18 20.91 6.90
N ALA A 200 6.65 20.49 8.04
CA ALA A 200 5.24 20.10 8.19
C ALA A 200 4.25 21.25 7.88
N ASP A 201 4.61 22.49 8.19
CA ASP A 201 3.74 23.66 7.93
C ASP A 201 3.60 23.98 6.43
N ASN A 202 4.58 23.53 5.62
CA ASN A 202 4.56 23.68 4.17
C ASN A 202 4.25 22.36 3.44
N THR A 203 3.65 21.40 4.13
CA THR A 203 3.34 20.08 3.57
C THR A 203 1.86 19.77 3.75
N ILE A 204 1.19 19.41 2.66
CA ILE A 204 -0.16 18.84 2.68
C ILE A 204 -0.03 17.32 2.78
N ILE A 205 -0.68 16.72 3.77
CA ILE A 205 -0.82 15.27 3.90
C ILE A 205 -2.27 14.90 3.59
N ILE A 206 -2.48 14.00 2.64
CA ILE A 206 -3.79 13.47 2.30
C ILE A 206 -3.78 11.97 2.54
N PHE A 207 -4.68 11.49 3.39
CA PHE A 207 -4.92 10.08 3.62
C PHE A 207 -6.27 9.69 3.00
N THR A 208 -6.25 8.65 2.17
CA THR A 208 -7.45 8.11 1.54
C THR A 208 -7.26 6.64 1.18
N SER A 209 -8.28 6.00 0.59
CA SER A 209 -8.23 4.64 0.07
C SER A 209 -8.69 4.62 -1.40
N ASP A 210 -8.36 3.55 -2.11
CA ASP A 210 -8.75 3.35 -3.51
C ASP A 210 -10.15 2.74 -3.66
N ASN A 211 -10.65 2.06 -2.61
CA ASN A 211 -11.99 1.45 -2.55
C ASN A 211 -12.43 1.20 -1.12
N GLY A 212 -13.69 0.85 -0.95
CA GLY A 212 -14.26 0.41 0.31
C GLY A 212 -13.70 -0.93 0.79
N PRO A 213 -14.13 -1.42 1.97
CA PRO A 213 -13.64 -2.65 2.58
C PRO A 213 -13.89 -3.89 1.72
N HIS A 214 -13.13 -4.96 1.97
CA HIS A 214 -13.13 -6.17 1.15
C HIS A 214 -13.26 -7.45 2.00
N PHE A 215 -13.63 -8.55 1.35
CA PHE A 215 -13.69 -9.91 1.93
C PHE A 215 -12.52 -10.82 1.50
N GLU A 216 -11.51 -10.30 0.83
CA GLU A 216 -10.42 -11.12 0.28
C GLU A 216 -9.51 -11.66 1.38
N GLY A 217 -9.02 -12.91 1.20
CA GLY A 217 -7.99 -13.52 2.05
C GLY A 217 -8.37 -13.70 3.52
N GLY A 218 -9.68 -13.76 3.82
CA GLY A 218 -10.18 -13.92 5.19
C GLY A 218 -10.46 -12.60 5.91
N ALA A 219 -10.34 -11.45 5.24
CA ALA A 219 -10.80 -10.20 5.82
C ALA A 219 -12.31 -10.26 6.12
N ASP A 220 -12.72 -9.73 7.25
CA ASP A 220 -14.10 -9.76 7.73
C ASP A 220 -14.59 -8.33 8.01
N PRO A 221 -15.05 -7.61 6.97
CA PRO A 221 -15.52 -6.25 7.13
C PRO A 221 -16.79 -6.13 7.97
N ASP A 222 -17.60 -7.20 8.07
CA ASP A 222 -18.79 -7.22 8.92
C ASP A 222 -18.41 -7.26 10.39
N PHE A 223 -17.39 -8.05 10.75
CA PHE A 223 -16.88 -8.09 12.12
C PHE A 223 -16.36 -6.72 12.60
N PHE A 224 -15.68 -6.00 11.71
CA PHE A 224 -15.11 -4.68 12.01
C PHE A 224 -16.06 -3.51 11.74
N ASP A 225 -17.29 -3.76 11.26
CA ASP A 225 -18.22 -2.70 10.82
C ASP A 225 -17.54 -1.67 9.89
N SER A 226 -16.73 -2.19 8.94
CA SER A 226 -15.77 -1.38 8.19
C SER A 226 -16.41 -0.40 7.20
N ASN A 227 -17.64 -0.62 6.80
CA ASN A 227 -18.43 0.27 5.94
C ASN A 227 -19.51 1.04 6.71
N GLY A 228 -19.64 0.80 8.04
CA GLY A 228 -20.66 1.40 8.88
C GLY A 228 -22.06 1.20 8.30
N GLU A 229 -22.86 2.25 8.26
CA GLU A 229 -24.23 2.21 7.73
C GLU A 229 -24.31 2.11 6.19
N LEU A 230 -23.17 2.17 5.48
CA LEU A 230 -23.14 2.19 4.02
C LEU A 230 -23.31 0.78 3.45
N ARG A 231 -24.18 0.63 2.47
CA ARG A 231 -24.37 -0.63 1.77
C ARG A 231 -23.20 -0.92 0.82
N GLY A 232 -22.75 -2.19 0.78
CA GLY A 232 -21.80 -2.72 -0.21
C GLY A 232 -20.35 -2.66 0.23
N TYR A 233 -19.50 -3.32 -0.54
CA TYR A 233 -18.08 -3.54 -0.29
C TYR A 233 -17.29 -3.33 -1.59
N LYS A 234 -16.00 -3.47 -1.55
CA LYS A 234 -15.13 -3.43 -2.73
C LYS A 234 -15.75 -4.20 -3.90
N ARG A 235 -15.78 -3.61 -5.09
CA ARG A 235 -16.41 -4.03 -6.35
C ARG A 235 -17.90 -3.75 -6.46
N ASP A 236 -18.58 -3.41 -5.38
CA ASP A 236 -19.96 -2.95 -5.46
C ASP A 236 -20.02 -1.48 -5.89
N LEU A 237 -21.05 -1.13 -6.64
CA LEU A 237 -21.35 0.25 -7.05
C LEU A 237 -22.22 0.99 -6.02
N TYR A 238 -22.34 0.46 -4.82
CA TYR A 238 -22.97 1.11 -3.69
C TYR A 238 -21.96 1.94 -2.89
N GLU A 239 -22.46 2.85 -2.06
CA GLU A 239 -21.65 3.77 -1.27
C GLU A 239 -20.56 3.08 -0.43
N GLY A 240 -20.84 1.91 0.17
CA GLY A 240 -19.86 1.15 0.94
C GLY A 240 -18.69 0.61 0.10
N GLY A 241 -18.87 0.46 -1.22
CA GLY A 241 -17.80 0.03 -2.13
C GLY A 241 -16.95 1.16 -2.70
N ILE A 242 -17.49 2.38 -2.78
CA ILE A 242 -16.87 3.51 -3.47
C ILE A 242 -16.57 4.70 -2.56
N ARG A 243 -17.29 4.88 -1.46
CA ARG A 243 -17.07 5.96 -0.50
C ARG A 243 -15.98 5.57 0.48
N VAL A 244 -14.92 6.36 0.52
CA VAL A 244 -13.71 6.10 1.29
C VAL A 244 -13.40 7.27 2.23
N PRO A 245 -12.63 7.06 3.31
CA PRO A 245 -12.13 8.17 4.12
C PRO A 245 -11.30 9.12 3.26
N PHE A 246 -11.45 10.42 3.52
CA PHE A 246 -10.61 11.45 2.95
C PHE A 246 -10.22 12.41 4.06
N ILE A 247 -8.98 12.33 4.52
CA ILE A 247 -8.45 13.10 5.65
C ILE A 247 -7.33 14.00 5.16
N VAL A 248 -7.40 15.27 5.47
CA VAL A 248 -6.37 16.25 5.10
C VAL A 248 -5.76 16.86 6.37
N LYS A 249 -4.43 16.84 6.44
CA LYS A 249 -3.66 17.61 7.41
C LYS A 249 -2.83 18.65 6.65
N TRP A 250 -3.07 19.93 6.93
CA TRP A 250 -2.24 21.04 6.48
C TRP A 250 -2.20 22.08 7.59
N ASN A 251 -1.09 22.15 8.27
CA ASN A 251 -0.93 23.02 9.42
C ASN A 251 -1.18 24.48 9.04
N ASN A 252 -1.88 25.21 9.91
CA ASN A 252 -2.23 26.63 9.75
C ASN A 252 -3.13 26.97 8.54
N VAL A 253 -3.59 25.99 7.77
CA VAL A 253 -4.46 26.19 6.59
C VAL A 253 -5.79 25.46 6.74
N VAL A 254 -5.79 24.23 7.23
CA VAL A 254 -6.99 23.44 7.49
C VAL A 254 -7.25 23.41 8.99
N ASP A 255 -8.44 23.86 9.40
CA ASP A 255 -8.83 23.87 10.81
C ASP A 255 -8.94 22.43 11.37
N LYS A 256 -8.45 22.26 12.60
CA LYS A 256 -8.54 20.96 13.29
C LYS A 256 -10.02 20.57 13.47
N ASN A 257 -10.32 19.31 13.20
CA ASN A 257 -11.66 18.72 13.33
C ASN A 257 -12.74 19.36 12.44
N SER A 258 -12.36 20.14 11.41
CA SER A 258 -13.31 20.58 10.39
C SER A 258 -13.84 19.37 9.60
N LYS A 259 -15.12 19.43 9.20
CA LYS A 259 -15.78 18.42 8.35
C LYS A 259 -16.48 19.14 7.21
N SER A 260 -16.43 18.57 6.02
CA SER A 260 -17.15 19.05 4.82
C SER A 260 -18.16 18.02 4.35
#